data_4f957b56b80da3927008b3b8420d1305
#
_entry.id   4f957b56b80da3927008b3b8420d1305
#
_cell.length_a   1.000
_cell.length_b   1.000
_cell.length_c   1.000
_cell.angle_alpha   90.00
_cell.angle_beta   90.00
_cell.angle_gamma   90.00
#
_symmetry.space_group_name_H-M   'P 1'
#
loop_
_entity.id
_entity.type
_entity.pdbx_description
1 polymer ?
#
loop_
_entity_poly.entity_id
_entity_poly.type
_entity_poly.pdbx_seq_one_letter_code
_entity_poly.pdbx_strand_id
1 'polypeptide(L)'
;MIVPRPYQSEAVEAVYEHLRTKDNNPCVVLPTGCHAKDHPILMYDGTVRKVQDISVGDIIMGADSTPRHVLALARGHEPMARITPIKGEPFVVNMNHILSLVSTNEGKGDFTCYQKGGEITNITVREYLTKSKSWRHLRKLYRVPVNFSIPKNLPIPPHILGLLLGDGIMTNAIGLTSAEEELGDEFSRYAESIGCSVRVTENDRNVPTYYAVVAKGAKNPLFEILHQLGLRGHCAHNKFIPKEYLTASRSDRLQLLAGLLDSDGFFDGHCLEITTQSRELAGDIVFLARSLGFMANCHEKYCACQTGAGGWYYRVHISGDLSPIPCRRKRHVFHVRQQKKNVLRT
;
A
#
# COMPACT_ATOMS: atom_id res chain seq x y z
N MET A 1 21.13 14.86 -35.87
CA MET A 1 20.16 13.81 -36.24
C MET A 1 20.17 12.78 -35.12
N ILE A 2 19.03 12.54 -34.49
CA ILE A 2 18.91 11.53 -33.39
C ILE A 2 18.76 10.18 -34.09
N VAL A 3 19.72 9.27 -33.89
CA VAL A 3 19.64 7.91 -34.42
C VAL A 3 18.82 7.09 -33.43
N PRO A 4 17.67 6.51 -33.82
CA PRO A 4 16.88 5.65 -32.97
C PRO A 4 17.72 4.44 -32.51
N ARG A 5 17.55 4.01 -31.26
CA ARG A 5 18.16 2.77 -30.79
C ARG A 5 17.45 1.58 -31.43
N PRO A 6 18.09 0.40 -31.60
CA PRO A 6 17.49 -0.74 -32.30
C PRO A 6 16.07 -1.08 -31.82
N TYR A 7 15.83 -1.12 -30.51
CA TYR A 7 14.50 -1.40 -29.94
C TYR A 7 13.44 -0.32 -30.26
N GLN A 8 13.86 0.93 -30.54
CA GLN A 8 12.93 1.98 -30.95
C GLN A 8 12.49 1.76 -32.42
N SER A 9 13.40 1.33 -33.24
CA SER A 9 13.09 0.94 -34.63
C SER A 9 12.20 -0.29 -34.69
N GLU A 10 12.52 -1.32 -33.90
CA GLU A 10 11.72 -2.54 -33.78
C GLU A 10 10.30 -2.25 -33.24
N ALA A 11 10.17 -1.32 -32.30
CA ALA A 11 8.87 -0.92 -31.78
C ALA A 11 8.02 -0.20 -32.83
N VAL A 12 8.64 0.62 -33.67
CA VAL A 12 7.97 1.29 -34.81
C VAL A 12 7.50 0.26 -35.82
N GLU A 13 8.34 -0.70 -36.18
CA GLU A 13 7.99 -1.79 -37.10
C GLU A 13 6.83 -2.64 -36.53
N ALA A 14 6.87 -3.00 -35.23
CA ALA A 14 5.79 -3.74 -34.57
C ALA A 14 4.46 -2.99 -34.61
N VAL A 15 4.46 -1.63 -34.48
CA VAL A 15 3.25 -0.81 -34.66
C VAL A 15 2.70 -0.93 -36.08
N TYR A 16 3.54 -0.78 -37.07
CA TYR A 16 3.10 -0.86 -38.47
C TYR A 16 2.57 -2.27 -38.81
N GLU A 17 3.18 -3.31 -38.28
CA GLU A 17 2.71 -4.68 -38.48
C GLU A 17 1.36 -4.90 -37.78
N HIS A 18 1.17 -4.39 -36.57
CA HIS A 18 -0.10 -4.46 -35.83
C HIS A 18 -1.21 -3.73 -36.61
N LEU A 19 -0.96 -2.50 -37.07
CA LEU A 19 -1.94 -1.71 -37.84
C LEU A 19 -2.29 -2.31 -39.20
N ARG A 20 -1.42 -3.15 -39.75
CA ARG A 20 -1.72 -3.89 -41.00
C ARG A 20 -2.61 -5.11 -40.77
N THR A 21 -2.62 -5.64 -39.54
CA THR A 21 -3.24 -6.93 -39.22
C THR A 21 -4.46 -6.81 -38.32
N LYS A 22 -4.64 -5.66 -37.65
CA LYS A 22 -5.71 -5.45 -36.63
C LYS A 22 -6.23 -4.01 -36.66
N ASP A 23 -7.54 -3.86 -36.47
CA ASP A 23 -8.24 -2.56 -36.49
C ASP A 23 -8.27 -1.83 -35.13
N ASN A 24 -7.58 -2.35 -34.10
CA ASN A 24 -7.54 -1.71 -32.80
C ASN A 24 -6.23 -0.89 -32.60
N ASN A 25 -6.31 0.16 -31.79
CA ASN A 25 -5.17 1.02 -31.53
C ASN A 25 -4.05 0.29 -30.79
N PRO A 26 -2.82 0.15 -31.35
CA PRO A 26 -1.70 -0.41 -30.63
C PRO A 26 -1.23 0.57 -29.56
N CYS A 27 -1.03 0.09 -28.33
CA CYS A 27 -0.34 0.84 -27.30
C CYS A 27 1.13 0.41 -27.30
N VAL A 28 2.01 1.27 -27.82
CA VAL A 28 3.45 1.05 -27.75
C VAL A 28 3.97 1.62 -26.43
N VAL A 29 4.29 0.76 -25.50
CA VAL A 29 5.07 1.14 -24.33
C VAL A 29 6.55 0.95 -24.67
N LEU A 30 7.18 2.00 -25.15
CA LEU A 30 8.65 2.03 -25.23
C LEU A 30 9.17 2.11 -23.79
N PRO A 31 10.03 1.17 -23.35
CA PRO A 31 10.69 1.30 -22.07
C PRO A 31 11.67 2.49 -22.16
N THR A 32 11.20 3.66 -21.80
CA THR A 32 12.02 4.88 -21.72
C THR A 32 13.00 4.84 -20.56
N GLY A 33 12.93 3.77 -19.71
CA GLY A 33 13.81 3.62 -18.57
C GLY A 33 13.86 2.20 -18.04
N CYS A 34 15.06 1.72 -17.74
CA CYS A 34 15.27 0.42 -17.11
C CYS A 34 15.32 0.57 -15.59
N HIS A 35 14.67 -0.35 -14.89
CA HIS A 35 14.84 -0.57 -13.46
C HIS A 35 16.03 -1.48 -13.18
N ALA A 36 16.67 -1.32 -12.04
CA ALA A 36 17.68 -2.27 -11.58
C ALA A 36 17.04 -3.63 -11.26
N LYS A 37 17.89 -4.67 -11.25
CA LYS A 37 17.50 -6.01 -10.81
C LYS A 37 16.81 -5.94 -9.43
N ASP A 38 15.85 -6.84 -9.21
CA ASP A 38 15.04 -6.99 -8.01
C ASP A 38 14.05 -5.83 -7.73
N HIS A 39 13.90 -4.87 -8.67
CA HIS A 39 12.88 -3.84 -8.52
C HIS A 39 11.46 -4.45 -8.58
N PRO A 40 10.57 -4.12 -7.59
CA PRO A 40 9.22 -4.65 -7.55
C PRO A 40 8.33 -3.98 -8.58
N ILE A 41 7.58 -4.77 -9.34
CA ILE A 41 6.59 -4.34 -10.33
C ILE A 41 5.22 -4.82 -9.88
N LEU A 42 4.26 -3.90 -9.80
CA LEU A 42 2.87 -4.23 -9.48
C LEU A 42 2.17 -4.78 -10.74
N MET A 43 1.72 -6.03 -10.63
CA MET A 43 0.94 -6.67 -11.67
C MET A 43 -0.54 -6.25 -11.60
N TYR A 44 -1.26 -6.39 -12.69
CA TYR A 44 -2.68 -6.04 -12.75
C TYR A 44 -3.57 -6.87 -11.82
N ASP A 45 -3.18 -8.11 -11.52
CA ASP A 45 -3.85 -8.99 -10.56
C ASP A 45 -3.55 -8.65 -9.08
N GLY A 46 -2.76 -7.59 -8.85
CA GLY A 46 -2.35 -7.14 -7.52
C GLY A 46 -1.15 -7.89 -6.94
N THR A 47 -0.56 -8.84 -7.66
CA THR A 47 0.71 -9.45 -7.25
C THR A 47 1.87 -8.50 -7.51
N VAL A 48 2.97 -8.70 -6.79
CA VAL A 48 4.22 -7.96 -7.03
C VAL A 48 5.26 -8.97 -7.52
N ARG A 49 5.85 -8.68 -8.68
CA ARG A 49 6.94 -9.48 -9.25
C ARG A 49 8.20 -8.65 -9.39
N LYS A 50 9.35 -9.32 -9.41
CA LYS A 50 10.62 -8.64 -9.70
C LYS A 50 10.69 -8.31 -11.19
N VAL A 51 11.30 -7.17 -11.53
CA VAL A 51 11.40 -6.71 -12.92
C VAL A 51 12.02 -7.74 -13.88
N GLN A 52 13.00 -8.52 -13.42
CA GLN A 52 13.64 -9.55 -14.24
C GLN A 52 12.75 -10.78 -14.50
N ASP A 53 11.70 -10.97 -13.71
CA ASP A 53 10.76 -12.09 -13.79
C ASP A 53 9.51 -11.74 -14.64
N ILE A 54 9.49 -10.53 -15.21
CA ILE A 54 8.44 -10.08 -16.13
C ILE A 54 8.72 -10.66 -17.52
N SER A 55 7.66 -11.13 -18.17
CA SER A 55 7.67 -11.72 -19.50
C SER A 55 6.75 -10.96 -20.46
N VAL A 56 7.01 -11.09 -21.77
CA VAL A 56 6.11 -10.59 -22.81
C VAL A 56 4.76 -11.28 -22.67
N GLY A 57 3.67 -10.51 -22.74
CA GLY A 57 2.30 -10.97 -22.51
C GLY A 57 1.82 -10.81 -21.06
N ASP A 58 2.70 -10.57 -20.10
CA ASP A 58 2.30 -10.21 -18.74
C ASP A 58 1.49 -8.90 -18.73
N ILE A 59 0.64 -8.74 -17.72
CA ILE A 59 -0.19 -7.54 -17.54
C ILE A 59 0.22 -6.84 -16.26
N ILE A 60 0.74 -5.62 -16.38
CA ILE A 60 1.13 -4.78 -15.27
C ILE A 60 0.06 -3.72 -14.97
N MET A 61 0.07 -3.17 -13.76
CA MET A 61 -0.86 -2.15 -13.31
C MET A 61 -0.47 -0.78 -13.88
N GLY A 62 -1.41 -0.12 -14.58
CA GLY A 62 -1.26 1.26 -15.01
C GLY A 62 -1.51 2.27 -13.88
N ALA A 63 -0.97 3.47 -14.00
CA ALA A 63 -1.21 4.56 -13.04
C ALA A 63 -2.68 5.01 -12.98
N ASP A 64 -3.45 4.74 -14.01
CA ASP A 64 -4.90 4.95 -14.12
C ASP A 64 -5.72 3.72 -13.69
N SER A 65 -5.08 2.71 -13.13
CA SER A 65 -5.66 1.43 -12.74
C SER A 65 -6.17 0.59 -13.91
N THR A 66 -5.71 0.85 -15.13
CA THR A 66 -6.02 0.04 -16.31
C THR A 66 -4.89 -0.94 -16.64
N PRO A 67 -5.17 -2.06 -17.33
CA PRO A 67 -4.15 -3.04 -17.67
C PRO A 67 -3.14 -2.47 -18.67
N ARG A 68 -1.86 -2.80 -18.49
CA ARG A 68 -0.77 -2.52 -19.42
C ARG A 68 -0.12 -3.83 -19.82
N HIS A 69 -0.28 -4.22 -21.07
CA HIS A 69 0.34 -5.41 -21.63
C HIS A 69 1.83 -5.17 -21.89
N VAL A 70 2.65 -6.09 -21.45
CA VAL A 70 4.09 -6.09 -21.74
C VAL A 70 4.28 -6.60 -23.18
N LEU A 71 4.65 -5.70 -24.09
CA LEU A 71 4.81 -6.03 -25.52
C LEU A 71 6.25 -6.43 -25.85
N ALA A 72 7.23 -5.85 -25.19
CA ALA A 72 8.64 -6.13 -25.41
C ALA A 72 9.44 -5.92 -24.12
N LEU A 73 10.59 -6.59 -24.02
CA LEU A 73 11.52 -6.46 -22.91
C LEU A 73 12.88 -6.03 -23.43
N ALA A 74 13.51 -5.07 -22.75
CA ALA A 74 14.89 -4.68 -23.01
C ALA A 74 15.76 -4.96 -21.78
N ARG A 75 16.97 -5.44 -22.01
CA ARG A 75 17.99 -5.67 -20.98
C ARG A 75 19.30 -5.04 -21.44
N GLY A 76 20.09 -4.51 -20.53
CA GLY A 76 21.35 -3.87 -20.86
C GLY A 76 22.19 -3.51 -19.64
N HIS A 77 23.35 -2.94 -19.88
CA HIS A 77 24.25 -2.38 -18.89
C HIS A 77 24.40 -0.88 -19.19
N GLU A 78 23.95 -0.05 -18.27
CA GLU A 78 24.00 1.41 -18.39
C GLU A 78 24.36 2.03 -17.04
N PRO A 79 24.83 3.28 -17.00
CA PRO A 79 24.95 4.04 -15.77
C PRO A 79 23.60 4.16 -15.09
N MET A 80 23.54 3.80 -13.80
CA MET A 80 22.33 3.80 -12.99
C MET A 80 22.38 4.92 -11.96
N ALA A 81 21.21 5.46 -11.63
CA ALA A 81 21.02 6.44 -10.57
C ALA A 81 20.19 5.84 -9.44
N ARG A 82 20.66 6.02 -8.21
CA ARG A 82 19.88 5.71 -7.01
C ARG A 82 19.04 6.92 -6.62
N ILE A 83 17.74 6.78 -6.70
CA ILE A 83 16.78 7.79 -6.28
C ILE A 83 16.42 7.52 -4.83
N THR A 84 16.72 8.48 -3.96
CA THR A 84 16.47 8.35 -2.51
C THR A 84 15.45 9.40 -2.07
N PRO A 85 14.16 9.04 -1.94
CA PRO A 85 13.15 9.95 -1.41
C PRO A 85 13.43 10.28 0.07
N ILE A 86 13.02 11.46 0.54
CA ILE A 86 13.11 11.79 1.98
C ILE A 86 12.28 10.81 2.82
N LYS A 87 11.14 10.39 2.31
CA LYS A 87 10.28 9.36 2.90
C LYS A 87 10.01 8.28 1.85
N GLY A 88 10.17 7.04 2.23
CA GLY A 88 10.03 5.88 1.35
C GLY A 88 11.35 5.23 1.00
N GLU A 89 11.27 4.10 0.32
CA GLU A 89 12.44 3.29 -0.04
C GLU A 89 13.16 3.85 -1.25
N PRO A 90 14.50 3.77 -1.28
CA PRO A 90 15.26 4.13 -2.46
C PRO A 90 15.01 3.12 -3.58
N PHE A 91 15.04 3.60 -4.82
CA PHE A 91 14.98 2.76 -6.00
C PHE A 91 16.07 3.14 -6.99
N VAL A 92 16.45 2.19 -7.85
CA VAL A 92 17.56 2.37 -8.79
C VAL A 92 17.05 2.22 -10.23
N VAL A 93 17.35 3.23 -11.03
CA VAL A 93 16.91 3.33 -12.44
C VAL A 93 18.04 3.85 -13.31
N ASN A 94 17.94 3.67 -14.63
CA ASN A 94 18.93 4.25 -15.55
C ASN A 94 18.73 5.76 -15.72
N MET A 95 19.72 6.43 -16.35
CA MET A 95 19.70 7.88 -16.51
C MET A 95 18.59 8.41 -17.44
N ASN A 96 18.05 7.56 -18.30
CA ASN A 96 16.98 7.91 -19.23
C ASN A 96 15.59 7.59 -18.67
N HIS A 97 15.51 7.04 -17.45
CA HIS A 97 14.22 6.77 -16.79
C HIS A 97 13.45 8.06 -16.54
N ILE A 98 12.16 8.02 -16.84
CA ILE A 98 11.27 9.18 -16.65
C ILE A 98 10.74 9.18 -15.23
N LEU A 99 11.03 10.25 -14.51
CA LEU A 99 10.43 10.55 -13.22
C LEU A 99 9.15 11.37 -13.45
N SER A 100 8.02 10.88 -12.97
CA SER A 100 6.77 11.65 -12.91
C SER A 100 6.74 12.43 -11.60
N LEU A 101 6.75 13.75 -11.69
CA LEU A 101 6.86 14.65 -10.55
C LEU A 101 5.64 15.57 -10.49
N VAL A 102 5.17 15.86 -9.28
CA VAL A 102 4.05 16.78 -9.02
C VAL A 102 4.59 18.07 -8.43
N SER A 103 4.19 19.20 -8.99
CA SER A 103 4.48 20.54 -8.43
C SER A 103 3.73 20.73 -7.11
N THR A 104 4.42 21.30 -6.12
CA THR A 104 3.85 21.60 -4.79
C THR A 104 3.49 23.06 -4.59
N ASN A 105 3.80 23.93 -5.56
CA ASN A 105 3.51 25.35 -5.49
C ASN A 105 2.08 25.65 -5.96
N GLU A 106 1.29 26.20 -5.09
CA GLU A 106 0.11 26.99 -5.42
C GLU A 106 0.59 28.42 -5.66
N GLY A 107 1.19 28.67 -6.82
CA GLY A 107 1.85 29.95 -7.11
C GLY A 107 0.92 31.15 -6.96
N LYS A 108 1.17 31.97 -5.96
CA LYS A 108 0.79 33.37 -5.91
C LYS A 108 2.06 34.17 -6.25
N GLY A 109 2.29 34.49 -7.50
CA GLY A 109 3.39 35.35 -7.90
C GLY A 109 3.79 35.22 -9.36
N ASP A 110 4.09 36.35 -9.95
CA ASP A 110 4.47 36.61 -11.33
C ASP A 110 5.87 36.13 -11.74
N PHE A 111 6.31 35.00 -11.21
CA PHE A 111 7.61 34.45 -11.57
C PHE A 111 7.44 33.37 -12.64
N THR A 112 8.09 33.57 -13.77
CA THR A 112 8.06 32.72 -15.00
C THR A 112 8.50 31.27 -14.80
N CYS A 113 8.92 30.86 -13.60
CA CYS A 113 9.31 29.49 -13.25
C CYS A 113 8.28 28.72 -12.41
N TYR A 114 7.13 29.30 -12.11
CA TYR A 114 6.12 28.67 -11.25
C TYR A 114 5.11 27.89 -12.08
N GLN A 115 5.11 26.59 -11.94
CA GLN A 115 4.02 25.73 -12.38
C GLN A 115 2.91 25.73 -11.33
N LYS A 116 1.66 25.65 -11.78
CA LYS A 116 0.49 25.52 -10.91
C LYS A 116 0.62 24.26 -10.04
N GLY A 117 0.25 24.36 -8.76
CA GLY A 117 0.24 23.19 -7.86
C GLY A 117 -0.58 22.04 -8.44
N GLY A 118 -0.08 20.82 -8.31
CA GLY A 118 -0.71 19.61 -8.86
C GLY A 118 -0.34 19.28 -10.31
N GLU A 119 0.38 20.15 -11.03
CA GLU A 119 0.83 19.86 -12.38
C GLU A 119 1.87 18.75 -12.41
N ILE A 120 1.67 17.76 -13.29
CA ILE A 120 2.58 16.63 -13.45
C ILE A 120 3.63 16.97 -14.52
N THR A 121 4.89 16.85 -14.12
CA THR A 121 6.05 17.00 -15.01
C THR A 121 6.73 15.64 -15.19
N ASN A 122 6.82 15.16 -16.43
CA ASN A 122 7.60 13.98 -16.78
C ASN A 122 8.99 14.41 -17.25
N ILE A 123 10.04 13.96 -16.56
CA ILE A 123 11.42 14.39 -16.84
C ILE A 123 12.37 13.21 -16.65
N THR A 124 13.39 13.10 -17.52
CA THR A 124 14.41 12.07 -17.34
C THR A 124 15.27 12.34 -16.10
N VAL A 125 15.86 11.29 -15.52
CA VAL A 125 16.82 11.45 -14.41
C VAL A 125 17.96 12.37 -14.81
N ARG A 126 18.47 12.23 -16.03
CA ARG A 126 19.54 13.09 -16.60
C ARG A 126 19.16 14.57 -16.56
N GLU A 127 17.99 14.91 -17.08
CA GLU A 127 17.47 16.28 -17.07
C GLU A 127 17.15 16.78 -15.65
N TYR A 128 16.61 15.90 -14.78
CA TYR A 128 16.34 16.23 -13.38
C TYR A 128 17.62 16.68 -12.65
N LEU A 129 18.76 16.04 -12.92
CA LEU A 129 20.03 16.39 -12.32
C LEU A 129 20.56 17.77 -12.74
N THR A 130 20.16 18.28 -13.91
CA THR A 130 20.52 19.63 -14.38
C THR A 130 19.70 20.73 -13.73
N LYS A 131 18.56 20.40 -13.12
CA LYS A 131 17.65 21.41 -12.52
C LYS A 131 18.22 21.97 -11.23
N SER A 132 17.89 23.25 -10.94
CA SER A 132 18.29 23.92 -9.71
C SER A 132 17.75 23.22 -8.45
N LYS A 133 18.41 23.42 -7.31
CA LYS A 133 17.95 22.87 -6.01
C LYS A 133 16.53 23.33 -5.67
N SER A 134 16.20 24.60 -5.93
CA SER A 134 14.86 25.16 -5.69
C SER A 134 13.81 24.48 -6.57
N TRP A 135 14.11 24.27 -7.87
CA TRP A 135 13.22 23.58 -8.78
C TRP A 135 12.91 22.15 -8.30
N ARG A 136 13.96 21.41 -7.91
CA ARG A 136 13.83 20.02 -7.39
C ARG A 136 13.06 19.98 -6.06
N HIS A 137 13.28 20.97 -5.17
CA HIS A 137 12.59 21.06 -3.88
C HIS A 137 11.07 21.18 -4.03
N LEU A 138 10.60 21.89 -5.05
CA LEU A 138 9.18 22.16 -5.29
C LEU A 138 8.46 21.00 -6.01
N ARG A 139 9.12 19.90 -6.29
CA ARG A 139 8.54 18.76 -7.01
C ARG A 139 8.67 17.47 -6.22
N LYS A 140 7.61 16.69 -6.23
CA LYS A 140 7.50 15.43 -5.48
C LYS A 140 7.21 14.30 -6.44
N LEU A 141 7.63 13.08 -6.08
CA LEU A 141 7.24 11.89 -6.81
C LEU A 141 5.71 11.78 -6.87
N TYR A 142 5.20 11.55 -8.07
CA TYR A 142 3.79 11.35 -8.32
C TYR A 142 3.33 10.02 -7.69
N ARG A 143 2.19 10.06 -7.01
CA ARG A 143 1.55 8.89 -6.41
C ARG A 143 0.09 8.88 -6.79
N VAL A 144 -0.43 7.69 -7.06
CA VAL A 144 -1.83 7.47 -7.38
C VAL A 144 -2.38 6.33 -6.53
N PRO A 145 -3.65 6.37 -6.15
CA PRO A 145 -4.35 5.18 -5.68
C PRO A 145 -4.49 4.18 -6.83
N VAL A 146 -4.59 2.90 -6.46
CA VAL A 146 -4.85 1.82 -7.41
C VAL A 146 -6.23 1.25 -7.13
N ASN A 147 -7.04 1.06 -8.17
CA ASN A 147 -8.32 0.36 -8.10
C ASN A 147 -8.15 -1.03 -8.73
N PHE A 148 -8.40 -2.06 -7.94
CA PHE A 148 -8.45 -3.43 -8.44
C PHE A 148 -9.86 -3.71 -8.98
N SER A 149 -9.93 -4.23 -10.20
CA SER A 149 -11.19 -4.35 -10.95
C SER A 149 -12.02 -5.59 -10.59
N ILE A 150 -11.45 -6.54 -9.84
CA ILE A 150 -12.10 -7.82 -9.55
C ILE A 150 -12.86 -7.69 -8.22
N PRO A 151 -14.19 -7.78 -8.23
CA PRO A 151 -14.96 -7.86 -7.00
C PRO A 151 -14.56 -9.09 -6.19
N LYS A 152 -14.42 -8.93 -4.88
CA LYS A 152 -14.07 -10.01 -3.94
C LYS A 152 -15.25 -10.28 -3.02
N ASN A 153 -15.56 -11.54 -2.82
CA ASN A 153 -16.44 -11.94 -1.72
C ASN A 153 -15.56 -12.14 -0.48
N LEU A 154 -15.62 -11.20 0.44
CA LEU A 154 -14.79 -11.20 1.64
C LEU A 154 -15.54 -11.88 2.78
N PRO A 155 -15.02 -12.99 3.31
CA PRO A 155 -15.75 -13.79 4.31
C PRO A 155 -15.87 -13.11 5.68
N ILE A 156 -14.99 -12.14 5.98
CA ILE A 156 -15.07 -11.30 7.17
C ILE A 156 -15.21 -9.84 6.71
N PRO A 157 -16.11 -9.04 7.28
CA PRO A 157 -16.15 -7.60 7.01
C PRO A 157 -14.75 -6.97 7.19
N PRO A 158 -14.27 -6.16 6.25
CA PRO A 158 -12.87 -5.68 6.26
C PRO A 158 -12.48 -4.95 7.55
N HIS A 159 -13.38 -4.15 8.11
CA HIS A 159 -13.11 -3.46 9.39
C HIS A 159 -12.90 -4.46 10.53
N ILE A 160 -13.76 -5.48 10.64
CA ILE A 160 -13.63 -6.55 11.65
C ILE A 160 -12.30 -7.31 11.49
N LEU A 161 -11.93 -7.64 10.25
CA LEU A 161 -10.61 -8.27 10.02
C LEU A 161 -9.47 -7.34 10.47
N GLY A 162 -9.56 -6.05 10.20
CA GLY A 162 -8.59 -5.06 10.67
C GLY A 162 -8.47 -5.04 12.19
N LEU A 163 -9.59 -5.07 12.92
CA LEU A 163 -9.61 -5.18 14.37
C LEU A 163 -8.94 -6.47 14.89
N LEU A 164 -9.24 -7.61 14.26
CA LEU A 164 -8.65 -8.90 14.62
C LEU A 164 -7.15 -8.96 14.32
N LEU A 165 -6.69 -8.32 13.24
CA LEU A 165 -5.27 -8.25 12.91
C LEU A 165 -4.48 -7.39 13.90
N GLY A 166 -5.08 -6.34 14.47
CA GLY A 166 -4.50 -5.60 15.58
C GLY A 166 -4.67 -6.36 16.91
N ASP A 167 -5.72 -6.09 17.63
CA ASP A 167 -5.99 -6.54 19.00
C ASP A 167 -6.70 -7.91 19.11
N GLY A 168 -6.79 -8.66 17.97
CA GLY A 168 -7.49 -9.95 17.96
C GLY A 168 -6.66 -11.13 18.46
N ILE A 169 -7.34 -12.07 19.14
CA ILE A 169 -6.86 -13.39 19.49
C ILE A 169 -7.36 -14.38 18.44
N MET A 170 -6.45 -15.13 17.81
CA MET A 170 -6.78 -16.06 16.70
C MET A 170 -6.10 -17.44 16.87
N THR A 171 -5.72 -17.78 18.10
CA THR A 171 -5.02 -19.03 18.42
C THR A 171 -6.01 -20.13 18.88
N ASN A 172 -6.06 -20.43 20.17
CA ASN A 172 -6.94 -21.44 20.77
C ASN A 172 -8.37 -20.92 21.00
N ALA A 173 -8.54 -19.62 21.04
CA ALA A 173 -9.81 -18.92 21.10
C ALA A 173 -9.81 -17.81 20.06
N ILE A 174 -10.99 -17.35 19.67
CA ILE A 174 -11.12 -16.16 18.83
C ILE A 174 -11.81 -15.08 19.63
N GLY A 175 -11.17 -13.93 19.72
CA GLY A 175 -11.71 -12.82 20.47
C GLY A 175 -11.08 -11.50 20.05
N LEU A 176 -11.70 -10.42 20.48
CA LEU A 176 -11.21 -9.05 20.34
C LEU A 176 -11.07 -8.43 21.73
N THR A 177 -9.89 -7.91 22.05
CA THR A 177 -9.67 -7.11 23.26
C THR A 177 -9.78 -5.64 22.90
N SER A 178 -10.72 -4.92 23.49
CA SER A 178 -10.90 -3.49 23.22
C SER A 178 -11.45 -2.76 24.44
N ALA A 179 -10.87 -1.60 24.75
CA ALA A 179 -11.41 -0.68 25.73
C ALA A 179 -12.55 0.19 25.18
N GLU A 180 -12.73 0.20 23.86
CA GLU A 180 -13.79 0.93 23.15
C GLU A 180 -14.99 0.00 22.99
N GLU A 181 -16.09 0.25 23.69
CA GLU A 181 -17.31 -0.55 23.67
C GLU A 181 -17.90 -0.68 22.25
N GLU A 182 -17.88 0.41 21.48
CA GLU A 182 -18.38 0.44 20.09
C GLU A 182 -17.72 -0.61 19.19
N LEU A 183 -16.40 -0.86 19.39
CA LEU A 183 -15.65 -1.88 18.62
C LEU A 183 -15.97 -3.30 19.09
N GLY A 184 -16.14 -3.47 20.42
CA GLY A 184 -16.57 -4.73 21.00
C GLY A 184 -17.96 -5.14 20.54
N ASP A 185 -18.89 -4.19 20.49
CA ASP A 185 -20.26 -4.38 20.01
C ASP A 185 -20.31 -4.71 18.52
N GLU A 186 -19.45 -4.08 17.72
CA GLU A 186 -19.37 -4.40 16.31
C GLU A 186 -18.88 -5.83 16.08
N PHE A 187 -17.82 -6.23 16.77
CA PHE A 187 -17.32 -7.60 16.72
C PHE A 187 -18.39 -8.59 17.19
N SER A 188 -19.11 -8.26 18.27
CA SER A 188 -20.18 -9.10 18.84
C SER A 188 -21.31 -9.31 17.83
N ARG A 189 -21.82 -8.24 17.23
CA ARG A 189 -22.86 -8.32 16.19
C ARG A 189 -22.43 -9.19 15.00
N TYR A 190 -21.16 -9.05 14.58
CA TYR A 190 -20.65 -9.90 13.51
C TYR A 190 -20.59 -11.37 13.93
N ALA A 191 -20.03 -11.67 15.11
CA ALA A 191 -19.93 -13.03 15.63
C ALA A 191 -21.32 -13.70 15.75
N GLU A 192 -22.30 -12.98 16.23
CA GLU A 192 -23.69 -13.44 16.33
C GLU A 192 -24.32 -13.69 14.96
N SER A 193 -24.05 -12.82 13.97
CA SER A 193 -24.57 -12.96 12.61
C SER A 193 -24.11 -14.23 11.89
N ILE A 194 -22.98 -14.80 12.31
CA ILE A 194 -22.44 -16.06 11.77
C ILE A 194 -22.72 -17.28 12.66
N GLY A 195 -23.57 -17.13 13.69
CA GLY A 195 -24.01 -18.23 14.57
C GLY A 195 -23.11 -18.48 15.77
N CYS A 196 -22.23 -17.56 16.15
CA CYS A 196 -21.53 -17.61 17.42
C CYS A 196 -22.36 -16.92 18.51
N SER A 197 -22.08 -17.26 19.77
CA SER A 197 -22.45 -16.45 20.95
C SER A 197 -21.24 -15.63 21.38
N VAL A 198 -21.45 -14.56 22.12
CA VAL A 198 -20.34 -13.75 22.63
C VAL A 198 -20.24 -13.90 24.14
N ARG A 199 -19.04 -14.19 24.61
CA ARG A 199 -18.70 -14.19 26.03
C ARG A 199 -17.70 -13.08 26.28
N VAL A 200 -18.05 -12.17 27.21
CA VAL A 200 -17.17 -11.08 27.60
C VAL A 200 -16.45 -11.46 28.90
N THR A 201 -15.15 -11.21 28.95
CA THR A 201 -14.33 -11.35 30.15
C THR A 201 -13.44 -10.12 30.28
N GLU A 202 -13.13 -9.72 31.47
CA GLU A 202 -12.16 -8.64 31.71
C GLU A 202 -10.79 -9.23 32.02
N ASN A 203 -9.74 -8.56 31.53
CA ASN A 203 -8.36 -8.89 31.91
C ASN A 203 -7.95 -8.17 33.21
N ASP A 204 -6.71 -8.40 33.68
CA ASP A 204 -6.16 -7.80 34.92
C ASP A 204 -6.11 -6.25 34.89
N ARG A 205 -6.31 -5.64 33.74
CA ARG A 205 -6.36 -4.18 33.55
C ARG A 205 -7.78 -3.65 33.35
N ASN A 206 -8.80 -4.46 33.62
CA ASN A 206 -10.21 -4.16 33.42
C ASN A 206 -10.55 -3.79 31.97
N VAL A 207 -9.83 -4.35 31.02
CA VAL A 207 -10.15 -4.20 29.60
C VAL A 207 -10.94 -5.41 29.13
N PRO A 208 -12.15 -5.22 28.55
CA PRO A 208 -12.97 -6.33 28.11
C PRO A 208 -12.38 -7.05 26.90
N THR A 209 -12.53 -8.38 26.91
CA THR A 209 -12.23 -9.25 25.79
C THR A 209 -13.50 -9.98 25.38
N TYR A 210 -13.91 -9.80 24.15
CA TYR A 210 -15.11 -10.35 23.54
C TYR A 210 -14.75 -11.63 22.80
N TYR A 211 -15.17 -12.80 23.32
CA TYR A 211 -14.86 -14.10 22.71
C TYR A 211 -16.04 -14.62 21.90
N ALA A 212 -15.81 -14.96 20.63
CA ALA A 212 -16.75 -15.69 19.81
C ALA A 212 -16.76 -17.17 20.21
N VAL A 213 -17.81 -17.62 20.85
CA VAL A 213 -17.96 -18.97 21.39
C VAL A 213 -19.16 -19.69 20.76
N VAL A 214 -19.16 -21.02 20.81
CA VAL A 214 -20.28 -21.85 20.36
C VAL A 214 -20.63 -22.87 21.42
N ALA A 215 -21.80 -23.51 21.31
CA ALA A 215 -22.21 -24.58 22.20
C ALA A 215 -21.17 -25.72 22.19
N LYS A 216 -21.05 -26.42 23.33
CA LYS A 216 -20.13 -27.55 23.49
C LYS A 216 -20.37 -28.61 22.39
N GLY A 217 -19.32 -28.94 21.64
CA GLY A 217 -19.38 -29.91 20.55
C GLY A 217 -19.74 -29.31 19.17
N ALA A 218 -20.16 -28.06 19.12
CA ALA A 218 -20.40 -27.38 17.82
C ALA A 218 -19.09 -26.85 17.22
N LYS A 219 -19.04 -26.77 15.89
CA LYS A 219 -17.94 -26.12 15.18
C LYS A 219 -18.12 -24.60 15.19
N ASN A 220 -17.08 -23.88 15.53
CA ASN A 220 -17.12 -22.44 15.53
C ASN A 220 -16.92 -21.92 14.07
N PRO A 221 -17.92 -21.24 13.47
CA PRO A 221 -17.83 -20.75 12.08
C PRO A 221 -16.65 -19.80 11.87
N LEU A 222 -16.33 -18.98 12.84
CA LEU A 222 -15.22 -18.02 12.72
C LEU A 222 -13.87 -18.73 12.69
N PHE A 223 -13.71 -19.88 13.37
CA PHE A 223 -12.52 -20.72 13.23
C PHE A 223 -12.34 -21.25 11.80
N GLU A 224 -13.44 -21.72 11.18
CA GLU A 224 -13.40 -22.22 9.82
C GLU A 224 -13.04 -21.10 8.82
N ILE A 225 -13.62 -19.93 8.99
CA ILE A 225 -13.32 -18.75 8.15
C ILE A 225 -11.83 -18.34 8.31
N LEU A 226 -11.34 -18.22 9.54
CA LEU A 226 -9.94 -17.88 9.78
C LEU A 226 -8.98 -18.97 9.29
N HIS A 227 -9.40 -20.23 9.31
CA HIS A 227 -8.62 -21.33 8.75
C HIS A 227 -8.52 -21.21 7.22
N GLN A 228 -9.62 -20.91 6.53
CA GLN A 228 -9.63 -20.69 5.08
C GLN A 228 -8.77 -19.48 4.68
N LEU A 229 -8.74 -18.44 5.51
CA LEU A 229 -7.90 -17.26 5.31
C LEU A 229 -6.43 -17.49 5.69
N GLY A 230 -6.07 -18.67 6.23
CA GLY A 230 -4.73 -18.96 6.70
C GLY A 230 -4.33 -18.25 8.00
N LEU A 231 -5.27 -17.61 8.69
CA LEU A 231 -5.00 -16.79 9.89
C LEU A 231 -5.17 -17.55 11.20
N ARG A 232 -5.78 -18.72 11.18
CA ARG A 232 -5.99 -19.53 12.40
C ARG A 232 -4.65 -19.97 13.01
N GLY A 233 -4.49 -19.77 14.30
CA GLY A 233 -3.25 -20.10 15.03
C GLY A 233 -2.18 -19.02 14.94
N HIS A 234 -2.43 -17.92 14.21
CA HIS A 234 -1.50 -16.82 14.12
C HIS A 234 -1.56 -15.92 15.37
N CYS A 235 -0.40 -15.42 15.76
CA CYS A 235 -0.22 -14.53 16.90
C CYS A 235 0.51 -13.25 16.45
N ALA A 236 0.84 -12.37 17.37
CA ALA A 236 1.43 -11.06 17.07
C ALA A 236 2.64 -11.08 16.13
N HIS A 237 3.41 -12.20 16.09
CA HIS A 237 4.65 -12.30 15.30
C HIS A 237 4.44 -12.69 13.84
N ASN A 238 3.31 -13.28 13.50
CA ASN A 238 3.11 -13.91 12.17
C ASN A 238 1.76 -13.61 11.54
N LYS A 239 1.00 -12.64 12.07
CA LYS A 239 -0.21 -12.12 11.40
C LYS A 239 0.16 -11.53 10.03
N PHE A 240 -0.76 -11.61 9.08
CA PHE A 240 -0.64 -11.01 7.74
C PHE A 240 -2.02 -10.62 7.23
N ILE A 241 -2.09 -9.82 6.17
CA ILE A 241 -3.34 -9.49 5.49
C ILE A 241 -3.56 -10.48 4.33
N PRO A 242 -4.65 -11.27 4.31
CA PRO A 242 -4.93 -12.15 3.19
C PRO A 242 -5.00 -11.39 1.86
N LYS A 243 -4.47 -12.00 0.80
CA LYS A 243 -4.29 -11.34 -0.51
C LYS A 243 -5.59 -10.78 -1.09
N GLU A 244 -6.70 -11.48 -0.89
CA GLU A 244 -8.02 -11.03 -1.34
C GLU A 244 -8.44 -9.70 -0.73
N TYR A 245 -8.02 -9.39 0.50
CA TYR A 245 -8.27 -8.11 1.14
C TYR A 245 -7.33 -7.01 0.65
N LEU A 246 -6.07 -7.34 0.36
CA LEU A 246 -5.11 -6.38 -0.21
C LEU A 246 -5.53 -5.89 -1.60
N THR A 247 -6.25 -6.73 -2.36
CA THR A 247 -6.70 -6.44 -3.72
C THR A 247 -8.21 -6.27 -3.84
N ALA A 248 -8.90 -6.06 -2.72
CA ALA A 248 -10.32 -5.76 -2.67
C ALA A 248 -10.65 -4.36 -3.19
N SER A 249 -11.94 -4.01 -3.19
CA SER A 249 -12.39 -2.68 -3.60
C SER A 249 -11.69 -1.58 -2.78
N ARG A 250 -11.66 -0.37 -3.30
CA ARG A 250 -11.09 0.78 -2.56
C ARG A 250 -11.80 1.00 -1.22
N SER A 251 -13.13 0.82 -1.20
CA SER A 251 -13.93 0.94 0.02
C SER A 251 -13.53 -0.10 1.06
N ASP A 252 -13.42 -1.38 0.65
CA ASP A 252 -13.06 -2.47 1.55
C ASP A 252 -11.66 -2.30 2.13
N ARG A 253 -10.70 -1.87 1.30
CA ARG A 253 -9.32 -1.59 1.75
C ARG A 253 -9.26 -0.42 2.73
N LEU A 254 -10.09 0.63 2.55
CA LEU A 254 -10.21 1.72 3.50
C LEU A 254 -10.81 1.25 4.83
N GLN A 255 -11.83 0.39 4.80
CA GLN A 255 -12.42 -0.22 5.99
C GLN A 255 -11.42 -1.11 6.74
N LEU A 256 -10.65 -1.92 6.00
CA LEU A 256 -9.60 -2.75 6.59
C LEU A 256 -8.52 -1.88 7.30
N LEU A 257 -8.08 -0.83 6.62
CA LEU A 257 -7.11 0.11 7.20
C LEU A 257 -7.68 0.82 8.42
N ALA A 258 -8.96 1.19 8.40
CA ALA A 258 -9.65 1.78 9.54
C ALA A 258 -9.67 0.84 10.76
N GLY A 259 -10.01 -0.44 10.56
CA GLY A 259 -9.99 -1.44 11.64
C GLY A 259 -8.61 -1.64 12.26
N LEU A 260 -7.55 -1.68 11.45
CA LEU A 260 -6.17 -1.72 11.94
C LEU A 260 -5.79 -0.47 12.75
N LEU A 261 -6.28 0.70 12.33
CA LEU A 261 -6.04 1.97 13.02
C LEU A 261 -6.88 2.11 14.29
N ASP A 262 -8.10 1.61 14.28
CA ASP A 262 -8.99 1.65 15.43
C ASP A 262 -8.53 0.68 16.54
N SER A 263 -7.78 -0.38 16.22
CA SER A 263 -7.11 -1.25 17.19
C SER A 263 -5.74 -0.67 17.63
N ASP A 264 -4.72 -0.83 16.81
CA ASP A 264 -3.31 -0.55 17.10
C ASP A 264 -2.81 0.83 16.61
N GLY A 265 -3.69 1.66 16.05
CA GLY A 265 -3.29 2.93 15.48
C GLY A 265 -3.04 4.03 16.51
N PHE A 266 -2.02 4.84 16.23
CA PHE A 266 -1.73 6.07 16.95
C PHE A 266 -1.68 7.25 15.98
N PHE A 267 -2.29 8.37 16.33
CA PHE A 267 -2.27 9.60 15.56
C PHE A 267 -1.55 10.70 16.32
N ASP A 268 -0.44 11.21 15.77
CA ASP A 268 0.39 12.25 16.38
C ASP A 268 -0.03 13.68 15.99
N GLY A 269 -1.19 13.84 15.34
CA GLY A 269 -1.67 15.11 14.77
C GLY A 269 -1.18 15.38 13.34
N HIS A 270 -0.26 14.57 12.81
CA HIS A 270 0.33 14.74 11.48
C HIS A 270 0.38 13.46 10.66
N CYS A 271 0.64 12.33 11.27
CA CYS A 271 0.68 11.03 10.63
C CYS A 271 0.06 9.97 11.53
N LEU A 272 -0.35 8.89 10.90
CA LEU A 272 -0.78 7.68 11.57
C LEU A 272 0.40 6.74 11.73
N GLU A 273 0.43 6.05 12.84
CA GLU A 273 1.44 5.06 13.16
C GLU A 273 0.76 3.76 13.58
N ILE A 274 1.21 2.64 13.03
CA ILE A 274 0.85 1.29 13.45
C ILE A 274 2.15 0.56 13.79
N THR A 275 2.20 -0.09 14.94
CA THR A 275 3.37 -0.86 15.37
C THR A 275 2.98 -2.32 15.52
N THR A 276 3.69 -3.22 14.83
CA THR A 276 3.44 -4.66 14.88
C THR A 276 4.74 -5.46 15.04
N GLN A 277 4.64 -6.67 15.57
CA GLN A 277 5.76 -7.62 15.63
C GLN A 277 5.91 -8.43 14.34
N SER A 278 4.84 -8.54 13.53
CA SER A 278 4.89 -9.25 12.26
C SER A 278 5.51 -8.37 11.17
N ARG A 279 6.62 -8.84 10.60
CA ARG A 279 7.23 -8.21 9.43
C ARG A 279 6.32 -8.26 8.22
N GLU A 280 5.61 -9.37 8.05
CA GLU A 280 4.69 -9.58 6.93
C GLU A 280 3.51 -8.62 7.03
N LEU A 281 2.85 -8.55 8.19
CA LEU A 281 1.77 -7.60 8.43
C LEU A 281 2.21 -6.14 8.20
N ALA A 282 3.41 -5.77 8.64
CA ALA A 282 3.95 -4.43 8.39
C ALA A 282 4.12 -4.14 6.90
N GLY A 283 4.63 -5.11 6.12
CA GLY A 283 4.75 -5.02 4.66
C GLY A 283 3.39 -4.90 3.99
N ASP A 284 2.41 -5.67 4.43
CA ASP A 284 1.03 -5.64 3.92
C ASP A 284 0.34 -4.31 4.23
N ILE A 285 0.53 -3.75 5.43
CA ILE A 285 0.01 -2.41 5.79
C ILE A 285 0.62 -1.33 4.90
N VAL A 286 1.92 -1.41 4.61
CA VAL A 286 2.58 -0.48 3.68
C VAL A 286 1.98 -0.61 2.28
N PHE A 287 1.80 -1.84 1.77
CA PHE A 287 1.15 -2.08 0.48
C PHE A 287 -0.28 -1.53 0.45
N LEU A 288 -1.08 -1.87 1.47
CA LEU A 288 -2.46 -1.42 1.63
C LEU A 288 -2.55 0.11 1.57
N ALA A 289 -1.77 0.80 2.38
CA ALA A 289 -1.77 2.26 2.44
C ALA A 289 -1.31 2.90 1.12
N ARG A 290 -0.24 2.38 0.50
CA ARG A 290 0.25 2.87 -0.79
C ARG A 290 -0.76 2.63 -1.91
N SER A 291 -1.43 1.50 -1.93
CA SER A 291 -2.48 1.18 -2.90
C SER A 291 -3.70 2.10 -2.81
N LEU A 292 -3.91 2.73 -1.66
CA LEU A 292 -4.94 3.75 -1.41
C LEU A 292 -4.49 5.17 -1.75
N GLY A 293 -3.21 5.35 -2.13
CA GLY A 293 -2.61 6.65 -2.47
C GLY A 293 -1.94 7.36 -1.29
N PHE A 294 -1.93 6.76 -0.10
CA PHE A 294 -1.22 7.32 1.05
C PHE A 294 0.30 7.12 0.94
N MET A 295 1.06 7.98 1.58
CA MET A 295 2.46 7.72 1.83
C MET A 295 2.58 6.75 3.00
N ALA A 296 3.31 5.65 2.80
CA ALA A 296 3.60 4.71 3.87
C ALA A 296 5.07 4.28 3.81
N ASN A 297 5.70 4.19 4.96
CA ASN A 297 7.04 3.65 5.14
C ASN A 297 7.13 2.88 6.45
N CYS A 298 7.98 1.87 6.48
CA CYS A 298 8.20 1.01 7.63
C CYS A 298 9.62 1.17 8.14
N HIS A 299 9.78 1.18 9.47
CA HIS A 299 11.07 1.20 10.14
C HIS A 299 11.10 0.11 11.22
N GLU A 300 12.20 -0.61 11.29
CA GLU A 300 12.46 -1.52 12.40
C GLU A 300 12.82 -0.71 13.66
N LYS A 301 12.25 -1.11 14.79
CA LYS A 301 12.51 -0.51 16.09
C LYS A 301 12.66 -1.60 17.15
N TYR A 302 13.74 -1.57 17.89
CA TYR A 302 13.87 -2.37 19.10
C TYR A 302 13.15 -1.67 20.25
N CYS A 303 12.20 -2.33 20.87
CA CYS A 303 11.50 -1.84 22.04
C CYS A 303 11.80 -2.78 23.22
N ALA A 304 12.27 -2.22 24.33
CA ALA A 304 12.40 -2.93 25.58
C ALA A 304 11.29 -2.46 26.55
N CYS A 305 10.68 -3.37 27.28
CA CYS A 305 9.76 -3.03 28.36
C CYS A 305 10.53 -2.83 29.67
N GLN A 306 9.88 -2.24 30.68
CA GLN A 306 10.48 -1.95 31.98
C GLN A 306 11.00 -3.21 32.71
N THR A 307 10.51 -4.39 32.34
CA THR A 307 10.95 -5.68 32.90
C THR A 307 12.24 -6.21 32.24
N GLY A 308 12.85 -5.47 31.30
CA GLY A 308 14.04 -5.90 30.55
C GLY A 308 13.77 -6.82 29.38
N ALA A 309 12.55 -7.33 29.21
CA ALA A 309 12.15 -8.06 28.01
C ALA A 309 12.06 -7.08 26.83
N GLY A 310 12.67 -7.41 25.71
CA GLY A 310 12.68 -6.58 24.51
C GLY A 310 12.44 -7.40 23.26
N GLY A 311 12.05 -6.72 22.20
CA GLY A 311 11.84 -7.34 20.89
C GLY A 311 11.94 -6.33 19.75
N TRP A 312 12.09 -6.87 18.57
CA TRP A 312 12.02 -6.09 17.34
C TRP A 312 10.57 -5.89 16.94
N TYR A 313 10.23 -4.65 16.59
CA TYR A 313 8.92 -4.22 16.11
C TYR A 313 9.09 -3.49 14.79
N TYR A 314 8.05 -3.55 13.99
CA TYR A 314 7.93 -2.85 12.72
C TYR A 314 6.94 -1.70 12.89
N ARG A 315 7.44 -0.49 12.72
CA ARG A 315 6.65 0.74 12.84
C ARG A 315 6.32 1.28 11.46
N VAL A 316 5.04 1.27 11.10
CA VAL A 316 4.53 1.79 9.85
C VAL A 316 3.99 3.19 10.07
N HIS A 317 4.53 4.16 9.37
CA HIS A 317 4.04 5.54 9.32
C HIS A 317 3.23 5.77 8.07
N ILE A 318 2.00 6.29 8.21
CA ILE A 318 1.08 6.59 7.12
C ILE A 318 0.75 8.07 7.16
N SER A 319 0.84 8.75 6.02
CA SER A 319 0.57 10.18 5.91
C SER A 319 0.05 10.55 4.52
N GLY A 320 -0.61 11.70 4.42
CA GLY A 320 -1.29 12.17 3.24
C GLY A 320 -2.61 12.84 3.61
N ASP A 321 -3.56 12.88 2.69
CA ASP A 321 -4.95 13.18 3.02
C ASP A 321 -5.59 11.94 3.64
N LEU A 322 -5.69 11.93 4.97
CA LEU A 322 -6.18 10.80 5.77
C LEU A 322 -7.70 10.85 5.95
N SER A 323 -8.36 11.91 5.49
CA SER A 323 -9.82 12.11 5.65
C SER A 323 -10.71 11.01 5.08
N PRO A 324 -10.31 10.27 4.01
CA PRO A 324 -11.12 9.19 3.49
C PRO A 324 -11.16 7.93 4.37
N ILE A 325 -10.32 7.82 5.40
CA ILE A 325 -10.23 6.61 6.23
C ILE A 325 -11.38 6.63 7.25
N PRO A 326 -12.31 5.66 7.20
CA PRO A 326 -13.53 5.68 8.03
C PRO A 326 -13.27 5.10 9.43
N CYS A 327 -12.30 5.65 10.16
CA CYS A 327 -12.03 5.27 11.54
C CYS A 327 -13.23 5.60 12.44
N ARG A 328 -13.52 4.73 13.41
CA ARG A 328 -14.65 4.85 14.34
C ARG A 328 -14.24 5.44 15.67
N ARG A 329 -12.96 5.32 16.05
CA ARG A 329 -12.47 5.94 17.28
C ARG A 329 -12.49 7.47 17.16
N LYS A 330 -13.21 8.15 18.06
CA LYS A 330 -13.38 9.63 18.10
C LYS A 330 -12.06 10.39 18.17
N ARG A 331 -10.99 9.78 18.71
CA ARG A 331 -9.64 10.38 18.77
C ARG A 331 -8.94 10.48 17.43
N HIS A 332 -9.43 9.78 16.41
CA HIS A 332 -8.87 9.79 15.06
C HIS A 332 -9.59 10.78 14.16
N VAL A 333 -9.71 12.04 14.61
CA VAL A 333 -10.22 13.11 13.76
C VAL A 333 -9.08 13.58 12.84
N PHE A 334 -9.20 13.28 11.56
CA PHE A 334 -8.20 13.65 10.57
C PHE A 334 -8.52 15.02 9.96
N HIS A 335 -7.58 15.94 10.05
CA HIS A 335 -7.66 17.19 9.31
C HIS A 335 -6.97 17.02 7.95
N VAL A 336 -7.60 17.52 6.89
CA VAL A 336 -7.00 17.57 5.57
C VAL A 336 -5.73 18.41 5.63
N ARG A 337 -4.57 17.77 5.54
CA ARG A 337 -3.28 18.45 5.39
C ARG A 337 -2.63 18.02 4.09
N GLN A 338 -2.42 18.97 3.20
CA GLN A 338 -1.58 18.72 2.03
C GLN A 338 -0.17 18.35 2.47
N GLN A 339 0.30 17.20 2.00
CA GLN A 339 1.61 16.68 2.33
C GLN A 339 2.69 17.51 1.64
N LYS A 340 3.38 18.36 2.38
CA LYS A 340 4.42 19.27 1.85
C LYS A 340 5.81 18.64 1.66
N LYS A 341 6.04 17.37 2.04
CA LYS A 341 7.40 16.81 2.16
C LYS A 341 7.57 15.44 1.52
N ASN A 342 7.67 15.38 0.21
CA ASN A 342 8.27 14.25 -0.49
C ASN A 342 9.27 14.80 -1.52
N VAL A 343 10.41 15.24 -1.04
CA VAL A 343 11.48 15.79 -1.87
C VAL A 343 12.45 14.66 -2.17
N LEU A 344 12.81 14.50 -3.45
CA LEU A 344 13.91 13.64 -3.83
C LEU A 344 15.21 14.24 -3.29
N ARG A 345 15.99 13.45 -2.54
CA ARG A 345 17.39 13.75 -2.29
C ARG A 345 18.18 13.11 -3.43
N THR A 346 18.94 13.89 -4.13
CA THR A 346 19.98 13.44 -5.07
C THR A 346 21.32 13.38 -4.36
#